data_f397ddda3ad81ee58324fb7b9058994a
#
_entry.id   f397ddda3ad81ee58324fb7b9058994a
#
_cell.length_a   1.000
_cell.length_b   1.000
_cell.length_c   1.000
_cell.angle_alpha   90.00
_cell.angle_beta   90.00
_cell.angle_gamma   90.00
#
_symmetry.space_group_name_H-M   'P 1'
#
loop_
_entity.id
_entity.type
_entity.pdbx_description
1 polymer ?
#
loop_
_entity_poly.entity_id
_entity_poly.type
_entity_poly.pdbx_seq_one_letter_code
_entity_poly.pdbx_strand_id
1 'polypeptide(L)'
;MPDAPCRNPAALHDRFRLRADGAGSHAEALRGLEVLRRHAVDFNVLTLVSSANQDRPEEVYEYLKAQGVLFHQYIECVEFDGDGRRRPYSPAPGKWGEFLCRLFDAWYPRAARRVSIRLFDSILSRLLTGVPTVCPMAGHCCNYFVVEHDGSIYPCDFHVRPELRLGNIRDTDFRSLWNSPLYRQWGDGKARIARTAPPAGSCRSAWATAPRTA
;
A
#
# COMPACT_ATOMS: atom_id res chain seq x y z
N MET A 1 -19.20 5.29 -27.39
CA MET A 1 -18.49 6.54 -27.08
C MET A 1 -17.00 6.24 -27.20
N PRO A 2 -16.24 6.95 -28.03
CA PRO A 2 -14.81 6.72 -28.15
C PRO A 2 -14.12 7.09 -26.85
N ASP A 3 -13.18 6.22 -26.45
CA ASP A 3 -12.33 6.32 -25.27
C ASP A 3 -11.71 7.71 -25.15
N ALA A 4 -12.09 8.45 -24.10
CA ALA A 4 -11.36 9.67 -23.78
C ALA A 4 -9.93 9.27 -23.42
N PRO A 5 -8.90 9.82 -24.11
CA PRO A 5 -7.51 9.42 -23.85
C PRO A 5 -7.14 9.74 -22.40
N CYS A 6 -6.46 8.80 -21.77
CA CYS A 6 -5.84 9.00 -20.43
C CYS A 6 -5.13 10.34 -20.44
N ARG A 7 -5.70 11.33 -19.72
CA ARG A 7 -5.18 12.70 -19.71
C ARG A 7 -3.95 12.79 -18.83
N ASN A 8 -2.79 12.34 -19.36
CA ASN A 8 -1.46 12.54 -18.83
C ASN A 8 -1.14 11.81 -17.49
N PRO A 9 -1.08 10.47 -17.48
CA PRO A 9 -0.60 9.69 -16.34
C PRO A 9 0.83 10.05 -15.91
N ALA A 10 1.67 10.50 -16.85
CA ALA A 10 3.01 11.00 -16.55
C ALA A 10 2.95 12.18 -15.59
N ALA A 11 2.04 13.14 -15.80
CA ALA A 11 1.91 14.30 -14.90
C ALA A 11 1.42 13.91 -13.50
N LEU A 12 0.61 12.85 -13.37
CA LEU A 12 0.20 12.34 -12.06
C LEU A 12 1.37 11.70 -11.30
N HIS A 13 2.18 10.93 -12.00
CA HIS A 13 3.38 10.30 -11.46
C HIS A 13 4.43 11.35 -11.11
N ASP A 14 4.77 12.22 -12.06
CA ASP A 14 5.86 13.17 -11.95
C ASP A 14 5.57 14.33 -11.00
N ARG A 15 4.34 14.49 -10.53
CA ARG A 15 4.03 15.50 -9.53
C ARG A 15 4.79 15.33 -8.21
N PHE A 16 5.03 14.08 -7.80
CA PHE A 16 5.71 13.77 -6.53
C PHE A 16 6.89 12.82 -6.69
N ARG A 17 7.13 12.29 -7.89
CA ARG A 17 8.24 11.38 -8.17
C ARG A 17 9.19 12.00 -9.16
N LEU A 18 10.03 12.87 -8.61
CA LEU A 18 11.04 13.60 -9.35
C LEU A 18 12.41 12.92 -9.20
N ARG A 19 13.24 13.08 -10.20
CA ARG A 19 14.66 12.77 -10.16
C ARG A 19 15.42 13.81 -9.32
N ALA A 20 16.67 13.53 -9.01
CA ALA A 20 17.52 14.48 -8.28
C ALA A 20 17.72 15.83 -9.03
N ASP A 21 17.63 15.82 -10.35
CA ASP A 21 17.68 17.01 -11.22
C ASP A 21 16.35 17.77 -11.34
N GLY A 22 15.30 17.29 -10.66
CA GLY A 22 13.95 17.86 -10.70
C GLY A 22 13.09 17.44 -11.89
N ALA A 23 13.62 16.64 -12.82
CA ALA A 23 12.84 16.09 -13.93
C ALA A 23 11.92 14.97 -13.46
N GLY A 24 10.83 14.70 -14.23
CA GLY A 24 9.93 13.57 -13.96
C GLY A 24 10.61 12.22 -14.20
N SER A 25 10.22 11.21 -13.42
CA SER A 25 10.79 9.86 -13.50
C SER A 25 9.87 8.82 -14.17
N HIS A 26 8.70 9.23 -14.65
CA HIS A 26 7.72 8.31 -15.26
C HIS A 26 8.29 7.51 -16.45
N ALA A 27 9.03 8.18 -17.34
CA ALA A 27 9.63 7.50 -18.50
C ALA A 27 10.67 6.42 -18.07
N GLU A 28 11.36 6.63 -16.97
CA GLU A 28 12.31 5.66 -16.40
C GLU A 28 11.58 4.46 -15.80
N ALA A 29 10.48 4.71 -15.10
CA ALA A 29 9.63 3.64 -14.59
C ALA A 29 9.10 2.74 -15.72
N LEU A 30 8.65 3.32 -16.84
CA LEU A 30 8.22 2.55 -18.02
C LEU A 30 9.37 1.75 -18.65
N ARG A 31 10.57 2.33 -18.76
CA ARG A 31 11.75 1.57 -19.22
C ARG A 31 12.07 0.38 -18.30
N GLY A 32 11.93 0.58 -16.97
CA GLY A 32 12.07 -0.50 -16.00
C GLY A 32 11.07 -1.63 -16.21
N LEU A 33 9.80 -1.31 -16.43
CA LEU A 33 8.76 -2.31 -16.77
C LEU A 33 9.11 -3.09 -18.06
N GLU A 34 9.62 -2.40 -19.08
CA GLU A 34 10.03 -3.04 -20.31
C GLU A 34 11.19 -4.02 -20.13
N VAL A 35 12.15 -3.69 -19.27
CA VAL A 35 13.25 -4.60 -18.91
C VAL A 35 12.70 -5.84 -18.21
N LEU A 36 11.81 -5.69 -17.23
CA LEU A 36 11.20 -6.82 -16.52
C LEU A 36 10.47 -7.76 -17.50
N ARG A 37 9.70 -7.22 -18.43
CA ARG A 37 9.00 -8.00 -19.47
C ARG A 37 9.97 -8.75 -20.37
N ARG A 38 11.01 -8.07 -20.83
CA ARG A 38 12.04 -8.70 -21.70
C ARG A 38 12.69 -9.90 -21.05
N HIS A 39 12.84 -9.87 -19.74
CA HIS A 39 13.44 -10.96 -18.96
C HIS A 39 12.41 -11.92 -18.35
N ALA A 40 11.13 -11.83 -18.75
CA ALA A 40 10.02 -12.66 -18.25
C ALA A 40 9.96 -12.69 -16.71
N VAL A 41 10.24 -11.56 -16.06
CA VAL A 41 10.14 -11.43 -14.59
C VAL A 41 8.69 -11.12 -14.24
N ASP A 42 8.11 -11.87 -13.32
CA ASP A 42 6.81 -11.56 -12.73
C ASP A 42 6.90 -10.31 -11.86
N PHE A 43 5.97 -9.39 -12.04
CA PHE A 43 5.92 -8.17 -11.24
C PHE A 43 4.49 -7.70 -10.98
N ASN A 44 4.32 -6.93 -9.92
CA ASN A 44 3.15 -6.12 -9.67
C ASN A 44 3.52 -4.64 -9.66
N VAL A 45 2.53 -3.77 -9.86
CA VAL A 45 2.73 -2.31 -9.75
C VAL A 45 2.07 -1.80 -8.49
N LEU A 46 2.87 -1.14 -7.66
CA LEU A 46 2.41 -0.40 -6.49
C LEU A 46 2.10 1.04 -6.87
N THR A 47 0.86 1.45 -6.65
CA THR A 47 0.41 2.83 -6.88
C THR A 47 0.07 3.49 -5.56
N LEU A 48 0.84 4.50 -5.18
CA LEU A 48 0.49 5.35 -4.06
C LEU A 48 -0.67 6.27 -4.47
N VAL A 49 -1.76 6.21 -3.72
CA VAL A 49 -2.89 7.13 -3.87
C VAL A 49 -2.64 8.34 -2.99
N SER A 50 -2.45 9.47 -3.64
CA SER A 50 -2.09 10.76 -3.05
C SER A 50 -3.10 11.84 -3.47
N SER A 51 -2.90 13.07 -3.01
CA SER A 51 -3.70 14.22 -3.47
C SER A 51 -3.63 14.47 -4.98
N ALA A 52 -2.63 13.91 -5.68
CA ALA A 52 -2.51 14.05 -7.13
C ALA A 52 -3.50 13.18 -7.93
N ASN A 53 -3.83 11.99 -7.43
CA ASN A 53 -4.60 10.99 -8.15
C ASN A 53 -5.84 10.47 -7.41
N GLN A 54 -6.12 10.94 -6.19
CA GLN A 54 -7.24 10.50 -5.35
C GLN A 54 -8.62 10.58 -6.04
N ASP A 55 -8.78 11.51 -6.99
CA ASP A 55 -10.03 11.74 -7.72
C ASP A 55 -10.05 11.10 -9.11
N ARG A 56 -9.04 10.26 -9.43
CA ARG A 56 -8.85 9.70 -10.78
C ARG A 56 -8.62 8.18 -10.80
N PRO A 57 -9.39 7.36 -10.04
CA PRO A 57 -9.16 5.92 -9.98
C PRO A 57 -9.29 5.22 -11.32
N GLU A 58 -10.28 5.61 -12.13
CA GLU A 58 -10.52 5.00 -13.44
C GLU A 58 -9.38 5.30 -14.41
N GLU A 59 -8.89 6.54 -14.41
CA GLU A 59 -7.78 6.96 -15.27
C GLU A 59 -6.50 6.16 -14.96
N VAL A 60 -6.16 6.04 -13.67
CA VAL A 60 -5.00 5.28 -13.23
C VAL A 60 -5.16 3.79 -13.56
N TYR A 61 -6.33 3.22 -13.30
CA TYR A 61 -6.63 1.82 -13.58
C TYR A 61 -6.53 1.48 -15.07
N GLU A 62 -7.22 2.26 -15.93
CA GLU A 62 -7.21 2.02 -17.37
C GLU A 62 -5.81 2.24 -17.96
N TYR A 63 -5.06 3.20 -17.46
CA TYR A 63 -3.67 3.40 -17.86
C TYR A 63 -2.80 2.17 -17.56
N LEU A 64 -2.82 1.65 -16.34
CA LEU A 64 -2.03 0.46 -15.99
C LEU A 64 -2.45 -0.76 -16.82
N LYS A 65 -3.74 -0.92 -17.06
CA LYS A 65 -4.28 -1.94 -17.93
C LYS A 65 -3.76 -1.82 -19.37
N ALA A 66 -3.76 -0.59 -19.92
CA ALA A 66 -3.24 -0.30 -21.27
C ALA A 66 -1.73 -0.58 -21.37
N GLN A 67 -1.00 -0.40 -20.25
CA GLN A 67 0.40 -0.83 -20.17
C GLN A 67 0.56 -2.35 -20.01
N GLY A 68 -0.51 -3.15 -20.04
CA GLY A 68 -0.43 -4.61 -19.87
C GLY A 68 -0.06 -5.06 -18.44
N VAL A 69 -0.22 -4.20 -17.45
CA VAL A 69 -0.04 -4.58 -16.05
C VAL A 69 -1.30 -5.31 -15.59
N LEU A 70 -1.15 -6.54 -15.11
CA LEU A 70 -2.28 -7.38 -14.67
C LEU A 70 -2.36 -7.52 -13.14
N PHE A 71 -1.33 -7.14 -12.41
CA PHE A 71 -1.26 -7.20 -10.96
C PHE A 71 -1.08 -5.80 -10.38
N HIS A 72 -2.14 -5.29 -9.75
CA HIS A 72 -2.19 -3.94 -9.19
C HIS A 72 -2.23 -3.98 -7.67
N GLN A 73 -1.50 -3.08 -7.03
CA GLN A 73 -1.61 -2.79 -5.61
C GLN A 73 -1.75 -1.29 -5.41
N TYR A 74 -2.83 -0.85 -4.78
CA TYR A 74 -3.06 0.54 -4.41
C TYR A 74 -2.82 0.72 -2.92
N ILE A 75 -2.12 1.78 -2.55
CA ILE A 75 -1.73 2.06 -1.17
C ILE A 75 -2.08 3.52 -0.87
N GLU A 76 -2.81 3.76 0.21
CA GLU A 76 -3.10 5.11 0.68
C GLU A 76 -1.83 5.79 1.19
N CYS A 77 -1.47 6.94 0.60
CA CYS A 77 -0.29 7.72 1.00
C CYS A 77 -0.65 8.66 2.16
N VAL A 78 -0.79 8.12 3.37
CA VAL A 78 -1.09 8.92 4.56
C VAL A 78 0.18 9.13 5.37
N GLU A 79 0.64 10.39 5.40
CA GLU A 79 1.78 10.78 6.21
C GLU A 79 1.46 12.03 7.02
N PHE A 80 2.17 12.19 8.13
CA PHE A 80 2.04 13.30 9.06
C PHE A 80 3.41 13.93 9.29
N ASP A 81 3.43 15.21 9.60
CA ASP A 81 4.63 15.90 10.06
C ASP A 81 4.87 15.67 11.56
N GLY A 82 5.94 16.29 12.08
CA GLY A 82 6.31 16.19 13.51
C GLY A 82 5.24 16.73 14.47
N ASP A 83 4.37 17.61 13.99
CA ASP A 83 3.25 18.20 14.77
C ASP A 83 1.94 17.37 14.63
N GLY A 84 1.99 16.23 13.94
CA GLY A 84 0.83 15.39 13.71
C GLY A 84 -0.15 15.93 12.64
N ARG A 85 0.24 16.92 11.83
CA ARG A 85 -0.58 17.41 10.71
C ARG A 85 -0.36 16.56 9.48
N ARG A 86 -1.43 16.28 8.74
CA ARG A 86 -1.32 15.55 7.47
C ARG A 86 -0.46 16.33 6.47
N ARG A 87 0.42 15.61 5.77
CA ARG A 87 1.22 16.18 4.69
C ARG A 87 0.33 16.59 3.51
N PRO A 88 0.67 17.66 2.76
CA PRO A 88 -0.14 18.18 1.64
C PRO A 88 -0.37 17.18 0.50
N TYR A 89 0.52 16.21 0.36
CA TYR A 89 0.40 15.17 -0.64
C TYR A 89 -0.47 13.98 -0.20
N SER A 90 -0.84 13.89 1.07
CA SER A 90 -1.77 12.87 1.55
C SER A 90 -3.17 13.08 0.97
N PRO A 91 -3.92 12.03 0.66
CA PRO A 91 -5.30 12.14 0.19
C PRO A 91 -6.16 12.86 1.24
N ALA A 92 -7.16 13.63 0.79
CA ALA A 92 -8.10 14.25 1.71
C ALA A 92 -8.92 13.17 2.48
N PRO A 93 -9.43 13.48 3.68
CA PRO A 93 -10.27 12.56 4.44
C PRO A 93 -11.45 12.04 3.60
N GLY A 94 -11.68 10.72 3.61
CA GLY A 94 -12.72 10.04 2.85
C GLY A 94 -12.38 9.70 1.39
N LYS A 95 -11.41 10.39 0.79
CA LYS A 95 -11.02 10.18 -0.63
C LYS A 95 -10.49 8.79 -0.92
N TRP A 96 -9.82 8.15 0.02
CA TRP A 96 -9.40 6.76 -0.13
C TRP A 96 -10.60 5.81 -0.33
N GLY A 97 -11.64 5.93 0.48
CA GLY A 97 -12.86 5.13 0.33
C GLY A 97 -13.57 5.38 -0.99
N GLU A 98 -13.72 6.66 -1.39
CA GLU A 98 -14.29 7.03 -2.70
C GLU A 98 -13.47 6.45 -3.86
N PHE A 99 -12.14 6.56 -3.78
CA PHE A 99 -11.22 5.97 -4.76
C PHE A 99 -11.45 4.48 -4.92
N LEU A 100 -11.52 3.74 -3.80
CA LEU A 100 -11.72 2.29 -3.83
C LEU A 100 -13.08 1.89 -4.40
N CYS A 101 -14.16 2.60 -4.05
CA CYS A 101 -15.50 2.31 -4.60
C CYS A 101 -15.52 2.50 -6.12
N ARG A 102 -15.03 3.62 -6.62
CA ARG A 102 -14.98 3.90 -8.06
C ARG A 102 -14.03 2.95 -8.80
N LEU A 103 -12.90 2.59 -8.18
CA LEU A 103 -11.98 1.60 -8.71
C LEU A 103 -12.66 0.22 -8.81
N PHE A 104 -13.44 -0.17 -7.80
CA PHE A 104 -14.19 -1.42 -7.82
C PHE A 104 -15.21 -1.44 -8.96
N ASP A 105 -15.97 -0.37 -9.16
CA ASP A 105 -16.95 -0.25 -10.23
C ASP A 105 -16.31 -0.31 -11.63
N ALA A 106 -15.10 0.23 -11.78
CA ALA A 106 -14.34 0.13 -13.02
C ALA A 106 -13.78 -1.28 -13.28
N TRP A 107 -13.42 -2.00 -12.22
CA TRP A 107 -12.83 -3.33 -12.29
C TRP A 107 -13.88 -4.44 -12.41
N TYR A 108 -14.93 -4.41 -11.60
CA TYR A 108 -16.00 -5.39 -11.59
C TYR A 108 -17.21 -4.89 -12.43
N PRO A 109 -17.85 -5.73 -13.28
CA PRO A 109 -17.60 -7.15 -13.53
C PRO A 109 -16.65 -7.43 -14.72
N ARG A 110 -16.09 -6.40 -15.35
CA ARG A 110 -15.44 -6.50 -16.67
C ARG A 110 -14.08 -7.19 -16.65
N ALA A 111 -13.32 -7.00 -15.60
CA ALA A 111 -11.91 -7.41 -15.57
C ALA A 111 -11.50 -8.21 -14.33
N ALA A 112 -12.40 -8.54 -13.42
CA ALA A 112 -12.10 -9.24 -12.18
C ALA A 112 -11.42 -10.62 -12.36
N ARG A 113 -11.58 -11.25 -13.53
CA ARG A 113 -10.90 -12.51 -13.88
C ARG A 113 -9.55 -12.32 -14.58
N ARG A 114 -9.21 -11.11 -14.96
CA ARG A 114 -8.02 -10.80 -15.78
C ARG A 114 -7.01 -9.94 -15.05
N VAL A 115 -7.48 -9.01 -14.23
CA VAL A 115 -6.66 -8.07 -13.50
C VAL A 115 -6.84 -8.33 -12.00
N SER A 116 -5.75 -8.68 -11.35
CA SER A 116 -5.68 -8.82 -9.89
C SER A 116 -5.52 -7.43 -9.26
N ILE A 117 -6.42 -7.07 -8.35
CA ILE A 117 -6.25 -5.93 -7.46
C ILE A 117 -6.12 -6.49 -6.04
N ARG A 118 -4.92 -6.47 -5.51
CA ARG A 118 -4.52 -7.17 -4.28
C ARG A 118 -5.49 -6.98 -3.10
N LEU A 119 -6.03 -5.77 -2.92
CA LEU A 119 -7.00 -5.51 -1.85
C LEU A 119 -8.33 -6.22 -2.11
N PHE A 120 -8.84 -6.17 -3.34
CA PHE A 120 -10.11 -6.79 -3.70
C PHE A 120 -10.01 -8.32 -3.66
N ASP A 121 -8.90 -8.87 -4.13
CA ASP A 121 -8.63 -10.31 -4.02
C ASP A 121 -8.58 -10.76 -2.56
N SER A 122 -8.01 -9.94 -1.67
CA SER A 122 -7.99 -10.22 -0.24
C SER A 122 -9.37 -10.14 0.42
N ILE A 123 -10.21 -9.21 -0.02
CA ILE A 123 -11.61 -9.11 0.43
C ILE A 123 -12.38 -10.36 0.00
N LEU A 124 -12.24 -10.76 -1.27
CA LEU A 124 -12.86 -11.98 -1.79
C LEU A 124 -12.37 -13.23 -1.06
N SER A 125 -11.07 -13.36 -0.85
CA SER A 125 -10.50 -14.46 -0.06
C SER A 125 -11.11 -14.51 1.34
N ARG A 126 -11.18 -13.38 2.03
CA ARG A 126 -11.78 -13.30 3.36
C ARG A 126 -13.26 -13.70 3.36
N LEU A 127 -14.04 -13.28 2.36
CA LEU A 127 -15.46 -13.64 2.24
C LEU A 127 -15.67 -15.12 1.95
N LEU A 128 -14.81 -15.73 1.12
CA LEU A 128 -14.96 -17.11 0.68
C LEU A 128 -14.32 -18.13 1.65
N THR A 129 -13.19 -17.76 2.26
CA THR A 129 -12.38 -18.70 3.07
C THR A 129 -12.21 -18.26 4.53
N GLY A 130 -12.63 -17.06 4.89
CA GLY A 130 -12.38 -16.46 6.19
C GLY A 130 -10.96 -15.87 6.36
N VAL A 131 -10.06 -16.08 5.38
CA VAL A 131 -8.63 -15.71 5.50
C VAL A 131 -8.30 -14.52 4.58
N PRO A 132 -7.89 -13.37 5.14
CA PRO A 132 -7.38 -12.26 4.33
C PRO A 132 -5.94 -12.51 3.90
N THR A 133 -5.55 -12.00 2.73
CA THR A 133 -4.20 -12.15 2.18
C THR A 133 -3.34 -10.88 2.27
N VAL A 134 -3.91 -9.77 2.77
CA VAL A 134 -3.18 -8.51 3.01
C VAL A 134 -3.07 -8.21 4.49
N CYS A 135 -1.90 -7.72 4.89
CA CYS A 135 -1.58 -7.38 6.28
C CYS A 135 -2.62 -6.46 6.96
N PRO A 136 -3.12 -5.38 6.33
CA PRO A 136 -4.10 -4.51 6.97
C PRO A 136 -5.37 -5.24 7.47
N MET A 137 -5.79 -6.29 6.80
CA MET A 137 -6.99 -7.07 7.13
C MET A 137 -6.72 -8.25 8.07
N ALA A 138 -5.44 -8.58 8.32
CA ALA A 138 -5.08 -9.67 9.22
C ALA A 138 -5.26 -9.27 10.70
N GLY A 139 -5.55 -10.24 11.56
CA GLY A 139 -5.72 -10.03 13.01
C GLY A 139 -4.41 -9.79 13.75
N HIS A 140 -3.27 -10.18 13.16
CA HIS A 140 -1.93 -10.08 13.75
C HIS A 140 -0.95 -9.44 12.77
N CYS A 141 0.11 -8.86 13.31
CA CYS A 141 1.16 -8.20 12.51
C CYS A 141 2.50 -8.95 12.48
N CYS A 142 2.60 -10.18 12.97
CA CYS A 142 3.83 -10.97 12.98
C CYS A 142 3.99 -11.81 11.71
N ASN A 143 4.04 -11.18 10.52
CA ASN A 143 4.06 -11.88 9.24
C ASN A 143 5.35 -11.68 8.43
N TYR A 144 6.16 -10.67 8.73
CA TYR A 144 7.40 -10.35 8.02
C TYR A 144 8.30 -9.44 8.87
N PHE A 145 9.53 -9.28 8.43
CA PHE A 145 10.47 -8.31 8.95
C PHE A 145 10.85 -7.31 7.88
N VAL A 146 11.22 -6.11 8.30
CA VAL A 146 11.84 -5.09 7.47
C VAL A 146 13.30 -4.99 7.82
N VAL A 147 14.16 -4.99 6.83
CA VAL A 147 15.60 -4.80 6.98
C VAL A 147 15.97 -3.46 6.37
N GLU A 148 16.50 -2.56 7.18
CA GLU A 148 16.98 -1.26 6.75
C GLU A 148 18.38 -1.37 6.12
N HIS A 149 18.83 -0.30 5.47
CA HIS A 149 20.09 -0.26 4.72
C HIS A 149 21.35 -0.51 5.59
N ASP A 150 21.27 -0.25 6.89
CA ASP A 150 22.30 -0.54 7.88
C ASP A 150 22.26 -1.98 8.44
N GLY A 151 21.31 -2.78 7.97
CA GLY A 151 21.05 -4.14 8.43
C GLY A 151 20.15 -4.22 9.68
N SER A 152 19.69 -3.12 10.22
CA SER A 152 18.76 -3.11 11.35
C SER A 152 17.42 -3.72 10.96
N ILE A 153 16.84 -4.51 11.86
CA ILE A 153 15.61 -5.28 11.62
C ILE A 153 14.47 -4.71 12.46
N TYR A 154 13.32 -4.52 11.81
CA TYR A 154 12.10 -3.96 12.42
C TYR A 154 10.87 -4.81 12.10
N PRO A 155 9.79 -4.71 12.89
CA PRO A 155 8.58 -5.51 12.71
C PRO A 155 7.71 -5.05 11.53
N CYS A 156 7.87 -3.80 11.04
CA CYS A 156 7.01 -3.24 10.00
C CYS A 156 7.67 -2.00 9.39
N ASP A 157 7.50 -1.81 8.08
CA ASP A 157 7.96 -0.63 7.32
C ASP A 157 7.30 0.69 7.75
N PHE A 158 6.08 0.63 8.30
CA PHE A 158 5.41 1.79 8.88
C PHE A 158 5.89 2.14 10.30
N HIS A 159 6.68 1.28 10.92
CA HIS A 159 7.12 1.41 12.32
C HIS A 159 8.62 1.18 12.46
N VAL A 160 9.40 1.82 11.59
CA VAL A 160 10.87 1.86 11.71
C VAL A 160 11.23 2.91 12.76
N ARG A 161 11.36 2.48 14.02
CA ARG A 161 11.66 3.33 15.17
C ARG A 161 12.67 2.63 16.08
N PRO A 162 13.59 3.38 16.71
CA PRO A 162 14.64 2.80 17.57
C PRO A 162 14.11 1.83 18.62
N GLU A 163 13.00 2.16 19.28
CA GLU A 163 12.37 1.35 20.32
C GLU A 163 11.76 0.04 19.84
N LEU A 164 11.53 -0.10 18.53
CA LEU A 164 11.01 -1.31 17.89
C LEU A 164 12.09 -2.11 17.14
N ARG A 165 13.35 -1.73 17.28
CA ARG A 165 14.46 -2.45 16.67
C ARG A 165 14.57 -3.85 17.27
N LEU A 166 14.45 -4.87 16.43
CA LEU A 166 14.48 -6.28 16.84
C LEU A 166 15.91 -6.86 16.87
N GLY A 167 16.82 -6.31 16.06
CA GLY A 167 18.21 -6.77 15.95
C GLY A 167 18.86 -6.25 14.68
N ASN A 168 19.93 -6.93 14.25
CA ASN A 168 20.60 -6.66 12.98
C ASN A 168 20.86 -7.96 12.24
N ILE A 169 20.73 -7.94 10.91
CA ILE A 169 20.90 -9.14 10.05
C ILE A 169 22.30 -9.77 10.14
N ARG A 170 23.29 -9.00 10.60
CA ARG A 170 24.70 -9.46 10.72
C ARG A 170 24.96 -10.32 11.94
N ASP A 171 24.15 -10.19 12.98
CA ASP A 171 24.41 -10.77 14.28
C ASP A 171 23.20 -11.47 14.92
N THR A 172 22.03 -11.38 14.29
CA THR A 172 20.79 -11.91 14.88
C THR A 172 20.18 -13.00 13.98
N ASP A 173 19.95 -14.17 14.55
CA ASP A 173 19.27 -15.28 13.91
C ASP A 173 17.76 -15.03 13.76
N PHE A 174 17.21 -15.32 12.57
CA PHE A 174 15.80 -15.10 12.24
C PHE A 174 14.84 -15.89 13.14
N ARG A 175 15.20 -17.07 13.62
CA ARG A 175 14.36 -17.85 14.53
C ARG A 175 14.22 -17.15 15.87
N SER A 176 15.30 -16.57 16.38
CA SER A 176 15.31 -15.77 17.59
C SER A 176 14.46 -14.52 17.46
N LEU A 177 14.57 -13.82 16.31
CA LEU A 177 13.73 -12.66 16.00
C LEU A 177 12.24 -13.01 15.99
N TRP A 178 11.89 -14.09 15.28
CA TRP A 178 10.51 -14.55 15.17
C TRP A 178 9.89 -14.90 16.52
N ASN A 179 10.68 -15.38 17.45
CA ASN A 179 10.26 -15.75 18.80
C ASN A 179 10.47 -14.64 19.83
N SER A 180 10.98 -13.46 19.45
CA SER A 180 11.26 -12.40 20.38
C SER A 180 9.98 -11.89 21.08
N PRO A 181 10.01 -11.64 22.39
CA PRO A 181 8.86 -11.08 23.13
C PRO A 181 8.41 -9.74 22.54
N LEU A 182 9.35 -8.88 22.15
CA LEU A 182 9.06 -7.57 21.56
C LEU A 182 8.25 -7.70 20.26
N TYR A 183 8.67 -8.60 19.34
CA TYR A 183 7.98 -8.83 18.09
C TYR A 183 6.55 -9.35 18.30
N ARG A 184 6.40 -10.33 19.19
CA ARG A 184 5.09 -10.90 19.52
C ARG A 184 4.16 -9.88 20.17
N GLN A 185 4.65 -9.15 21.19
CA GLN A 185 3.88 -8.12 21.86
C GLN A 185 3.42 -7.01 20.87
N TRP A 186 4.30 -6.61 19.96
CA TRP A 186 3.97 -5.66 18.92
C TRP A 186 2.87 -6.21 18.00
N GLY A 187 3.00 -7.45 17.52
CA GLY A 187 2.03 -8.10 16.64
C GLY A 187 0.65 -8.28 17.25
N ASP A 188 0.60 -8.63 18.54
CA ASP A 188 -0.65 -8.78 19.29
C ASP A 188 -1.35 -7.44 19.56
N GLY A 189 -0.62 -6.33 19.50
CA GLY A 189 -1.17 -4.98 19.66
C GLY A 189 -2.30 -4.70 18.69
N LYS A 190 -2.20 -5.17 17.45
CA LYS A 190 -3.23 -5.02 16.43
C LYS A 190 -4.55 -5.71 16.81
N ALA A 191 -4.49 -6.91 17.35
CA ALA A 191 -5.68 -7.65 17.79
C ALA A 191 -6.43 -6.94 18.92
N ARG A 192 -5.72 -6.19 19.77
CA ARG A 192 -6.32 -5.37 20.84
C ARG A 192 -7.08 -4.18 20.26
N ILE A 193 -6.47 -3.47 19.30
CA ILE A 193 -7.10 -2.32 18.64
C ILE A 193 -8.37 -2.76 17.89
N ALA A 194 -8.33 -3.87 17.18
CA ALA A 194 -9.48 -4.39 16.44
C ALA A 194 -10.68 -4.73 17.34
N ARG A 195 -10.43 -5.13 18.60
CA ARG A 195 -11.50 -5.42 19.59
C ARG A 195 -12.13 -4.16 20.19
N THR A 196 -11.40 -3.06 20.25
CA THR A 196 -11.86 -1.78 20.81
C THR A 196 -12.37 -0.82 19.74
N ALA A 197 -12.17 -1.12 18.47
CA ALA A 197 -12.66 -0.29 17.36
C ALA A 197 -14.21 -0.33 17.31
N PRO A 198 -14.85 0.83 17.11
CA PRO A 198 -16.31 0.88 16.94
C PRO A 198 -16.74 0.13 15.66
N PRO A 199 -18.00 -0.35 15.59
CA PRO A 199 -18.53 -1.02 14.40
C PRO A 199 -18.32 -0.21 13.13
N ALA A 200 -18.09 -0.86 11.99
CA ALA A 200 -17.74 -0.24 10.72
C ALA A 200 -18.68 0.87 10.24
N GLY A 201 -19.96 0.87 10.66
CA GLY A 201 -20.93 1.93 10.36
C GLY A 201 -20.70 3.24 11.10
N SER A 202 -19.89 3.26 12.17
CA SER A 202 -19.54 4.46 12.96
C SER A 202 -18.14 4.98 12.65
N CYS A 203 -17.36 4.26 11.86
CA CYS A 203 -15.96 4.55 11.63
C CYS A 203 -15.75 5.38 10.36
N ARG A 204 -15.76 6.71 10.49
CA ARG A 204 -15.32 7.60 9.41
C ARG A 204 -13.82 7.59 9.16
N SER A 205 -13.04 6.76 9.91
CA SER A 205 -11.57 6.69 9.78
C SER A 205 -10.98 5.48 10.49
N ALA A 206 -11.41 4.25 10.16
CA ALA A 206 -10.84 3.03 10.76
C ALA A 206 -9.33 2.82 10.50
N TRP A 207 -8.72 3.62 9.63
CA TRP A 207 -7.29 3.60 9.31
C TRP A 207 -6.46 4.63 10.09
N ALA A 208 -7.11 5.51 10.83
CA ALA A 208 -6.41 6.57 11.58
C ALA A 208 -5.92 6.15 12.96
N THR A 209 -6.22 4.95 13.42
CA THR A 209 -5.95 4.50 14.79
C THR A 209 -4.97 3.33 14.89
N ALA A 210 -3.88 3.34 14.13
CA ALA A 210 -2.66 2.78 14.70
C ALA A 210 -2.25 3.73 15.85
N PRO A 211 -1.92 3.26 17.07
CA PRO A 211 -1.52 4.15 18.13
C PRO A 211 -0.26 4.90 17.70
N ARG A 212 -0.44 6.14 17.36
CA ARG A 212 0.63 7.12 17.16
C ARG A 212 0.88 7.70 18.54
N THR A 213 1.51 6.93 19.40
CA THR A 213 2.10 7.49 20.60
C THR A 213 3.24 8.39 20.17
N ALA A 214 3.11 9.66 20.57
CA ALA A 214 4.12 10.70 20.45
C ALA A 214 5.46 10.27 21.03
#